data_9cc43fb89467a05e97a9ebf49bbe7cf7
#
_entry.id   9cc43fb89467a05e97a9ebf49bbe7cf7
#
_cell.length_a   1.000
_cell.length_b   1.000
_cell.length_c   1.000
_cell.angle_alpha   90.00
_cell.angle_beta   90.00
_cell.angle_gamma   90.00
#
_symmetry.space_group_name_H-M   'P 1'
#
loop_
_entity.id
_entity.type
_entity.pdbx_description
1 polymer ?
#
loop_
_entity_poly.entity_id
_entity_poly.type
_entity_poly.pdbx_seq_one_letter_code
_entity_poly.pdbx_strand_id
1 'polypeptide(L)' 'MDTAPTPGKTIRVLLDINRTPDGRLEGQIRADGTGTWRPFSGVLELLKTLEETYVDLP' A
#
# COMPACT_ATOMS: atom_id res chain seq x y z
N MET A 1 12.15 5.42 -23.42
CA MET A 1 11.63 4.88 -23.25
C MET A 1 10.99 4.51 -22.55
N ASP A 2 10.37 4.50 -22.32
CA ASP A 2 9.83 4.03 -21.54
C ASP A 2 8.80 3.37 -21.77
N THR A 3 8.68 2.53 -21.38
CA THR A 3 7.77 1.76 -21.64
C THR A 3 6.86 1.70 -20.60
N ALA A 4 5.79 2.22 -20.69
CA ALA A 4 4.78 2.00 -19.77
C ALA A 4 4.40 0.58 -19.83
N PRO A 5 4.28 -0.09 -18.76
CA PRO A 5 3.79 -1.43 -18.78
C PRO A 5 2.38 -1.42 -19.28
N THR A 6 2.04 -2.45 -19.96
CA THR A 6 0.67 -2.64 -20.33
C THR A 6 -0.13 -2.73 -19.08
N PRO A 7 -1.11 -1.93 -18.95
CA PRO A 7 -1.83 -1.95 -17.74
C PRO A 7 -2.67 -3.15 -17.67
N GLY A 8 -2.49 -3.87 -16.67
CA GLY A 8 -3.44 -4.83 -16.29
C GLY A 8 -4.49 -4.07 -15.56
N LYS A 9 -4.42 -4.12 -14.28
CA LYS A 9 -5.43 -3.53 -13.46
C LYS A 9 -4.77 -2.49 -12.60
N THR A 10 -5.30 -1.30 -12.64
CA THR A 10 -4.80 -0.22 -11.81
C THR A 10 -5.70 -0.05 -10.61
N ILE A 11 -5.12 0.09 -9.45
CA ILE A 11 -5.91 0.37 -8.26
C ILE A 11 -5.35 1.62 -7.61
N ARG A 12 -6.18 2.24 -6.82
CA ARG A 12 -5.75 3.34 -5.98
C ARG A 12 -5.84 2.91 -4.55
N VAL A 13 -4.91 3.38 -3.75
CA VAL A 13 -4.92 3.07 -2.34
C VAL A 13 -4.86 4.34 -1.55
N LEU A 14 -5.43 4.29 -0.36
CA LEU A 14 -5.32 5.37 0.61
C LEU A 14 -4.27 4.93 1.61
N LEU A 15 -3.44 5.87 2.00
CA LEU A 15 -2.31 5.56 2.83
C LEU A 15 -2.18 6.61 3.93
N ASP A 16 -2.27 6.18 5.16
CA ASP A 16 -1.97 7.04 6.31
C ASP A 16 -0.59 6.67 6.80
N ILE A 17 0.27 7.65 6.88
CA ILE A 17 1.65 7.41 7.31
C ILE A 17 2.02 8.36 8.42
N ASN A 18 2.71 7.84 9.41
CA ASN A 18 3.36 8.70 10.39
C ASN A 18 4.74 8.12 10.68
N ARG A 19 5.61 8.97 11.17
CA ARG A 19 6.95 8.56 11.53
C ARG A 19 7.04 8.47 13.03
N THR A 20 7.54 7.35 13.52
CA THR A 20 7.71 7.17 14.96
C THR A 20 8.90 7.99 15.45
N PRO A 21 9.00 8.19 16.76
CA PRO A 21 10.14 8.95 17.30
C PRO A 21 11.50 8.33 16.97
N ASP A 22 11.56 7.03 16.76
CA ASP A 22 12.80 6.38 16.38
C ASP A 22 13.00 6.32 14.88
N GLY A 23 12.17 7.02 14.11
CA GLY A 23 12.39 7.15 12.67
C GLY A 23 11.76 6.11 11.79
N ARG A 24 10.95 5.23 12.33
CA ARG A 24 10.31 4.20 11.53
C ARG A 24 9.00 4.71 10.97
N LEU A 25 8.66 4.27 9.78
CA LEU A 25 7.37 4.61 9.20
C LEU A 25 6.33 3.61 9.67
N GLU A 26 5.18 4.13 10.07
CA GLU A 26 4.06 3.30 10.46
C GLU A 26 2.79 3.89 9.91
N GLY A 27 1.77 3.09 9.83
CA GLY A 27 0.50 3.59 9.38
C GLY A 27 -0.42 2.47 8.95
N GLN A 28 -1.28 2.80 8.01
CA GLN A 28 -2.25 1.83 7.51
C GLN A 28 -2.59 2.16 6.06
N ILE A 29 -3.10 1.17 5.37
CA ILE A 29 -3.38 1.28 3.95
C ILE A 29 -4.65 0.51 3.64
N ARG A 30 -5.42 1.00 2.68
CA ARG A 30 -6.55 0.24 2.16
C ARG A 30 -6.77 0.63 0.71
N ALA A 31 -7.46 -0.23 -0.02
CA ALA A 31 -7.85 0.09 -1.38
C ALA A 31 -8.92 1.16 -1.37
N ASP A 32 -8.84 2.07 -2.31
CA ASP A 32 -9.79 3.18 -2.39
C ASP A 32 -11.18 2.65 -2.65
N GLY A 33 -12.11 3.08 -1.84
CA GLY A 33 -13.52 2.74 -2.01
C GLY A 33 -13.92 1.39 -1.48
N THR A 34 -13.00 0.62 -0.94
CA THR A 34 -13.36 -0.72 -0.49
C THR A 34 -12.27 -1.24 0.43
N GLY A 35 -12.59 -2.29 1.12
CA GLY A 35 -11.58 -2.99 1.88
C GLY A 35 -11.42 -2.50 3.29
N THR A 36 -10.63 -3.24 4.00
CA THR A 36 -10.35 -2.99 5.39
C THR A 36 -8.97 -2.35 5.48
N TRP A 37 -8.81 -1.44 6.41
CA TRP A 37 -7.50 -0.87 6.68
C TRP A 37 -6.54 -1.97 7.14
N ARG A 38 -5.35 -1.96 6.61
CA ARG A 38 -4.30 -2.91 6.98
C ARG A 38 -3.14 -2.15 7.57
N PRO A 39 -2.73 -2.46 8.78
CA PRO A 39 -1.62 -1.73 9.40
C PRO A 39 -0.28 -2.20 8.87
N PHE A 40 0.69 -1.33 8.92
CA PHE A 40 2.06 -1.70 8.60
C PHE A 40 3.01 -0.98 9.55
N SER A 41 4.18 -1.56 9.74
CA SER A 41 5.22 -0.96 10.55
C SER A 41 6.53 -1.20 9.83
N GLY A 42 7.13 -0.12 9.33
CA GLY A 42 8.37 -0.20 8.57
C GLY A 42 8.13 -0.31 7.08
N VAL A 43 9.14 0.07 6.31
CA VAL A 43 9.02 0.14 4.86
C VAL A 43 8.82 -1.23 4.24
N LEU A 44 9.50 -2.24 4.75
CA LEU A 44 9.36 -3.57 4.18
C LEU A 44 7.95 -4.10 4.37
N GLU A 45 7.38 -3.84 5.53
CA GLU A 45 6.03 -4.29 5.77
C GLU A 45 5.03 -3.50 4.94
N LEU A 46 5.31 -2.23 4.70
CA LEU A 46 4.48 -1.42 3.83
C LEU A 46 4.43 -2.03 2.43
N LEU A 47 5.58 -2.41 1.88
CA LEU A 47 5.63 -3.00 0.56
C LEU A 47 4.88 -4.32 0.50
N LYS A 48 5.04 -5.13 1.54
CA LYS A 48 4.33 -6.39 1.61
C LYS A 48 2.82 -6.18 1.69
N THR A 49 2.41 -5.23 2.50
CA THR A 49 0.98 -4.94 2.67
C THR A 49 0.38 -4.38 1.40
N LEU A 50 1.13 -3.57 0.66
CA LEU A 50 0.69 -3.07 -0.63
C LEU A 50 0.44 -4.22 -1.59
N GLU A 51 1.37 -5.15 -1.66
CA GLU A 51 1.24 -6.28 -2.55
C GLU A 51 0.03 -7.12 -2.17
N GLU A 52 -0.16 -7.36 -0.89
CA GLU A 52 -1.30 -8.14 -0.42
C GLU A 52 -2.62 -7.43 -0.71
N THR A 53 -2.64 -6.12 -0.56
CA THR A 53 -3.84 -5.35 -0.83
C THR A 53 -4.23 -5.47 -2.30
N TYR A 54 -3.24 -5.43 -3.17
CA TYR A 54 -3.51 -5.56 -4.61
C TYR A 54 -4.02 -6.95 -4.96
N VAL A 55 -3.39 -7.96 -4.39
CA VAL A 55 -3.74 -9.35 -4.71
C VAL A 55 -5.13 -9.72 -4.23
N ASP A 56 -5.55 -9.14 -3.12
CA ASP A 56 -6.85 -9.47 -2.54
C ASP A 56 -8.02 -8.83 -3.27
N LEU A 57 -7.76 -7.98 -4.24
CA LEU A 57 -8.85 -7.34 -4.97
C LEU A 57 -9.41 -8.28 -6.03
N PRO A 58 -10.71 -8.22 -6.24
CA PRO A 58 -11.34 -9.07 -7.26
C PRO A 58 -10.88 -8.76 -8.66
#